data_64c65c18fda76890c3ac866577f0e462
#
_entry.id   64c65c18fda76890c3ac866577f0e462
#
_cell.length_a   1.000
_cell.length_b   1.000
_cell.length_c   1.000
_cell.angle_alpha   90.00
_cell.angle_beta   90.00
_cell.angle_gamma   90.00
#
_symmetry.space_group_name_H-M   'P 1'
#
loop_
_entity.id
_entity.type
_entity.pdbx_description
1 polymer ?
#
loop_
_entity_poly.entity_id
_entity_poly.type
_entity_poly.pdbx_seq_one_letter_code
_entity_poly.pdbx_strand_id
1 'polypeptide(L)'
;MSHPTLLKLGAALGILAILAGCASSPKRAKSKAKPGATVSAPRGGGYYKDDGPDDRIPVNLHATPDAVPRIEPIARSNTRPYTVLGKSFVPHTSHKAFTQTGTASWYGRKFHGKKTANGETYDMYAMTAAHPTLPIPSYARVTRPKTGKSVIVRINDRGPFHSSRIIDLSYAAAKKLGYAEKGTARVKVEGIDPHEWWAQQGRPVPMVLAG
;
A
#
# COMPACT_ATOMS: atom_id res chain seq x y z
N MET A 1 -59.92 7.35 51.43
CA MET A 1 -60.62 6.25 52.17
C MET A 1 -59.88 4.97 51.80
N SER A 2 -59.08 4.58 52.72
CA SER A 2 -59.04 3.25 53.39
C SER A 2 -58.43 2.11 52.59
N HIS A 3 -57.21 1.84 52.88
CA HIS A 3 -56.53 0.64 53.40
C HIS A 3 -57.18 -0.73 53.25
N PRO A 4 -56.42 -1.82 53.59
CA PRO A 4 -55.14 -2.44 53.16
C PRO A 4 -55.33 -3.95 52.92
N THR A 5 -54.30 -4.71 52.72
CA THR A 5 -53.91 -5.96 53.39
C THR A 5 -53.01 -6.85 52.58
N LEU A 6 -51.93 -7.14 53.09
CA LEU A 6 -51.22 -8.29 53.70
C LEU A 6 -50.64 -9.34 52.74
N LEU A 7 -49.35 -9.35 52.72
CA LEU A 7 -48.37 -10.33 53.26
C LEU A 7 -48.65 -11.82 53.03
N LYS A 8 -47.80 -12.47 52.23
CA LYS A 8 -47.34 -13.83 52.56
C LYS A 8 -45.90 -14.06 52.11
N LEU A 9 -45.08 -14.35 53.05
CA LEU A 9 -43.72 -14.86 53.05
C LEU A 9 -43.71 -16.29 52.48
N GLY A 10 -42.80 -16.56 51.59
CA GLY A 10 -42.46 -17.89 51.10
C GLY A 10 -40.99 -18.02 50.86
N ALA A 11 -40.22 -18.48 51.81
CA ALA A 11 -38.79 -18.78 51.65
C ALA A 11 -38.69 -20.14 50.95
N ALA A 12 -37.93 -20.11 49.82
CA ALA A 12 -37.45 -21.33 49.20
C ALA A 12 -35.93 -21.19 48.97
N LEU A 13 -35.20 -21.97 49.73
CA LEU A 13 -33.77 -22.20 49.59
C LEU A 13 -33.52 -22.92 48.26
N GLY A 14 -32.81 -22.29 47.35
CA GLY A 14 -32.38 -22.89 46.08
C GLY A 14 -30.87 -22.77 45.93
N ILE A 15 -30.24 -23.90 45.91
CA ILE A 15 -28.80 -24.19 45.91
C ILE A 15 -28.11 -23.48 44.72
N LEU A 16 -27.13 -22.64 45.01
CA LEU A 16 -26.27 -21.98 44.04
C LEU A 16 -25.15 -22.93 43.59
N ALA A 17 -25.32 -23.59 42.44
CA ALA A 17 -24.26 -24.37 41.81
C ALA A 17 -23.36 -23.42 41.00
N ILE A 18 -22.17 -23.12 41.52
CA ILE A 18 -21.14 -22.35 40.84
C ILE A 18 -20.45 -23.29 39.85
N LEU A 19 -20.82 -23.21 38.57
CA LEU A 19 -20.05 -23.78 37.46
C LEU A 19 -18.92 -22.80 37.08
N ALA A 20 -17.72 -23.06 37.62
CA ALA A 20 -16.51 -22.39 37.17
C ALA A 20 -16.16 -22.89 35.76
N GLY A 21 -16.68 -22.20 34.74
CA GLY A 21 -16.27 -22.39 33.35
C GLY A 21 -14.93 -21.68 33.12
N CYS A 22 -13.84 -22.45 33.03
CA CYS A 22 -12.55 -21.95 32.56
C CYS A 22 -12.65 -21.60 31.07
N ALA A 23 -12.95 -20.36 30.77
CA ALA A 23 -12.82 -19.81 29.43
C ALA A 23 -11.33 -19.56 29.16
N SER A 24 -10.62 -20.54 28.61
CA SER A 24 -9.28 -20.39 28.05
C SER A 24 -9.38 -19.69 26.73
N SER A 25 -9.25 -18.35 26.72
CA SER A 25 -9.06 -17.58 25.50
C SER A 25 -7.74 -18.00 24.84
N PRO A 26 -7.73 -18.34 23.54
CA PRO A 26 -6.49 -18.63 22.84
C PRO A 26 -5.67 -17.35 22.77
N LYS A 27 -4.55 -17.29 23.49
CA LYS A 27 -3.54 -16.24 23.33
C LYS A 27 -3.03 -16.32 21.91
N ARG A 28 -3.48 -15.38 21.07
CA ARG A 28 -2.92 -15.13 19.73
C ARG A 28 -1.45 -14.77 19.88
N ALA A 29 -0.58 -15.75 19.68
CA ALA A 29 0.86 -15.55 19.68
C ALA A 29 1.21 -14.50 18.61
N LYS A 30 1.57 -13.29 19.04
CA LYS A 30 2.20 -12.29 18.18
C LYS A 30 3.59 -12.83 17.87
N SER A 31 3.72 -13.56 16.76
CA SER A 31 5.01 -13.93 16.20
C SER A 31 5.76 -12.64 15.84
N LYS A 32 6.72 -12.25 16.67
CA LYS A 32 7.74 -11.25 16.32
C LYS A 32 8.68 -11.94 15.33
N ALA A 33 8.41 -11.82 14.03
CA ALA A 33 9.34 -12.30 13.02
C ALA A 33 10.69 -11.57 13.20
N LYS A 34 11.78 -12.34 13.25
CA LYS A 34 13.13 -11.80 13.31
C LYS A 34 13.41 -10.96 12.05
N PRO A 35 14.15 -9.83 12.15
CA PRO A 35 14.64 -9.11 10.98
C PRO A 35 15.41 -10.06 10.05
N GLY A 36 15.09 -10.06 8.75
CA GLY A 36 15.75 -10.94 7.77
C GLY A 36 15.10 -12.31 7.54
N ALA A 37 14.03 -12.67 8.25
CA ALA A 37 13.30 -13.89 7.96
C ALA A 37 12.59 -13.80 6.59
N THR A 38 12.72 -14.84 5.76
CA THR A 38 12.09 -14.94 4.45
C THR A 38 11.21 -16.18 4.36
N VAL A 39 10.22 -16.15 3.47
CA VAL A 39 9.38 -17.29 3.10
C VAL A 39 9.48 -17.56 1.61
N SER A 40 9.23 -18.79 1.19
CA SER A 40 9.13 -19.10 -0.24
C SER A 40 7.99 -18.35 -0.87
N ALA A 41 8.20 -17.80 -2.07
CA ALA A 41 7.17 -17.14 -2.83
C ALA A 41 6.09 -18.15 -3.27
N PRO A 42 4.81 -17.76 -3.37
CA PRO A 42 3.78 -18.57 -3.97
C PRO A 42 4.14 -18.90 -5.42
N ARG A 43 4.05 -20.16 -5.79
CA ARG A 43 4.22 -20.58 -7.18
C ARG A 43 2.90 -20.42 -7.93
N GLY A 44 2.97 -19.80 -9.13
CA GLY A 44 1.81 -19.51 -9.96
C GLY A 44 1.09 -18.22 -9.55
N GLY A 45 0.95 -17.33 -10.51
CA GLY A 45 0.29 -16.03 -10.33
C GLY A 45 0.10 -15.34 -11.68
N GLY A 46 -0.77 -14.34 -11.72
CA GLY A 46 -1.10 -13.55 -12.91
C GLY A 46 -0.06 -12.49 -13.28
N TYR A 47 1.23 -12.72 -13.01
CA TYR A 47 2.28 -11.77 -13.36
C TYR A 47 2.80 -12.00 -14.78
N TYR A 48 3.46 -10.97 -15.30
CA TYR A 48 3.92 -10.96 -16.67
C TYR A 48 5.08 -11.96 -16.88
N LYS A 49 4.82 -13.06 -17.60
CA LYS A 49 5.79 -14.08 -18.03
C LYS A 49 6.86 -14.43 -16.96
N ASP A 50 8.05 -13.82 -17.09
CA ASP A 50 9.26 -14.07 -16.30
C ASP A 50 9.51 -13.04 -15.20
N ASP A 51 8.58 -12.09 -14.97
CA ASP A 51 8.71 -11.02 -13.98
C ASP A 51 7.88 -11.31 -12.71
N GLY A 52 8.17 -12.41 -12.06
CA GLY A 52 7.54 -12.81 -10.81
C GLY A 52 8.22 -12.23 -9.55
N PRO A 53 7.76 -12.65 -8.36
CA PRO A 53 8.45 -12.36 -7.11
C PRO A 53 9.78 -13.11 -7.03
N ASP A 54 10.65 -12.72 -6.11
CA ASP A 54 11.82 -13.52 -5.77
C ASP A 54 11.43 -14.88 -5.21
N ASP A 55 12.33 -15.85 -5.31
CA ASP A 55 12.12 -17.19 -4.74
C ASP A 55 11.97 -17.16 -3.22
N ARG A 56 12.58 -16.17 -2.57
CA ARG A 56 12.45 -15.90 -1.13
C ARG A 56 12.04 -14.45 -0.91
N ILE A 57 10.89 -14.25 -0.30
CA ILE A 57 10.35 -12.92 0.02
C ILE A 57 10.42 -12.67 1.53
N PRO A 58 10.61 -11.41 1.97
CA PRO A 58 10.58 -11.06 3.40
C PRO A 58 9.24 -11.45 4.04
N VAL A 59 9.27 -12.07 5.22
CA VAL A 59 8.06 -12.53 5.94
C VAL A 59 7.11 -11.38 6.25
N ASN A 60 7.66 -10.20 6.57
CA ASN A 60 6.89 -9.03 6.99
C ASN A 60 6.61 -8.02 5.87
N LEU A 61 6.62 -8.45 4.62
CA LEU A 61 6.47 -7.54 3.48
C LEU A 61 5.19 -6.70 3.54
N HIS A 62 4.09 -7.27 4.06
CA HIS A 62 2.83 -6.55 4.27
C HIS A 62 2.92 -5.45 5.34
N ALA A 63 3.93 -5.47 6.20
CA ALA A 63 4.20 -4.46 7.21
C ALA A 63 5.18 -3.36 6.73
N THR A 64 5.62 -3.41 5.46
CA THR A 64 6.43 -2.34 4.88
C THR A 64 5.70 -1.01 5.07
N PRO A 65 6.32 0.02 5.71
CA PRO A 65 5.67 1.30 5.91
C PRO A 65 5.39 1.98 4.57
N ASP A 66 4.31 2.74 4.50
CA ASP A 66 4.00 3.56 3.33
C ASP A 66 5.12 4.58 3.08
N ALA A 67 5.25 5.03 1.83
CA ALA A 67 6.14 6.13 1.52
C ALA A 67 5.70 7.39 2.28
N VAL A 68 6.68 8.11 2.84
CA VAL A 68 6.44 9.36 3.56
C VAL A 68 6.60 10.53 2.59
N PRO A 69 5.53 11.27 2.28
CA PRO A 69 5.61 12.41 1.38
C PRO A 69 6.62 13.46 1.86
N ARG A 70 7.48 13.95 0.95
CA ARG A 70 8.50 14.97 1.19
C ARG A 70 8.53 15.94 0.02
N ILE A 71 9.06 17.13 0.23
CA ILE A 71 9.38 18.04 -0.86
C ILE A 71 10.73 17.59 -1.44
N GLU A 72 10.70 17.20 -2.70
CA GLU A 72 11.88 16.74 -3.44
C GLU A 72 12.01 17.52 -4.74
N PRO A 73 13.23 17.89 -5.15
CA PRO A 73 13.44 18.55 -6.43
C PRO A 73 13.08 17.60 -7.58
N ILE A 74 12.28 18.10 -8.53
CA ILE A 74 11.93 17.33 -9.73
C ILE A 74 13.15 17.32 -10.66
N ALA A 75 13.57 16.12 -11.08
CA ALA A 75 14.66 15.98 -12.03
C ALA A 75 14.28 16.58 -13.39
N ARG A 76 15.05 17.54 -13.88
CA ARG A 76 14.78 18.26 -15.16
C ARG A 76 14.60 17.33 -16.36
N SER A 77 15.34 16.22 -16.41
CA SER A 77 15.21 15.19 -17.45
C SER A 77 13.81 14.58 -17.50
N ASN A 78 13.13 14.52 -16.36
CA ASN A 78 11.81 13.89 -16.21
C ASN A 78 10.64 14.86 -16.42
N THR A 79 10.89 16.12 -16.79
CA THR A 79 9.84 17.11 -17.09
C THR A 79 9.58 17.26 -18.58
N ARG A 80 10.46 16.73 -19.43
CA ARG A 80 10.35 16.85 -20.89
C ARG A 80 9.40 15.80 -21.47
N PRO A 81 8.65 16.14 -22.54
CA PRO A 81 7.94 15.13 -23.33
C PRO A 81 8.89 14.05 -23.83
N TYR A 82 8.42 12.82 -23.87
CA TYR A 82 9.20 11.68 -24.34
C TYR A 82 8.33 10.71 -25.13
N THR A 83 8.96 9.90 -25.99
CA THR A 83 8.27 8.91 -26.83
C THR A 83 8.81 7.53 -26.56
N VAL A 84 7.93 6.57 -26.29
CA VAL A 84 8.26 5.15 -26.10
C VAL A 84 7.25 4.32 -26.87
N LEU A 85 7.73 3.34 -27.64
CA LEU A 85 6.90 2.44 -28.46
C LEU A 85 5.90 3.18 -29.35
N GLY A 86 6.34 4.31 -29.94
CA GLY A 86 5.52 5.13 -30.84
C GLY A 86 4.45 5.98 -30.15
N LYS A 87 4.36 5.96 -28.82
CA LYS A 87 3.43 6.78 -28.03
C LYS A 87 4.17 7.92 -27.35
N SER A 88 3.65 9.13 -27.48
CA SER A 88 4.18 10.31 -26.82
C SER A 88 3.50 10.54 -25.48
N PHE A 89 4.30 10.89 -24.48
CA PHE A 89 3.88 11.19 -23.13
C PHE A 89 4.36 12.59 -22.73
N VAL A 90 3.47 13.36 -22.12
CA VAL A 90 3.80 14.69 -21.60
C VAL A 90 3.69 14.62 -20.07
N PRO A 91 4.82 14.70 -19.34
CA PRO A 91 4.80 14.72 -17.89
C PRO A 91 4.01 15.92 -17.36
N HIS A 92 3.22 15.70 -16.31
CA HIS A 92 2.60 16.78 -15.56
C HIS A 92 3.66 17.60 -14.83
N THR A 93 3.43 18.90 -14.71
CA THR A 93 4.27 19.81 -13.92
C THR A 93 3.92 19.80 -12.44
N SER A 94 2.76 19.27 -12.11
CA SER A 94 2.25 19.15 -10.74
C SER A 94 1.50 17.83 -10.52
N HIS A 95 1.57 17.32 -9.32
CA HIS A 95 0.76 16.19 -8.85
C HIS A 95 -0.56 16.63 -8.18
N LYS A 96 -0.73 17.95 -7.96
CA LYS A 96 -1.95 18.51 -7.33
C LYS A 96 -3.18 18.21 -8.16
N ALA A 97 -4.27 17.88 -7.48
CA ALA A 97 -5.55 17.50 -8.08
C ALA A 97 -5.50 16.34 -9.09
N PHE A 98 -4.37 15.62 -9.19
CA PHE A 98 -4.28 14.46 -10.06
C PHE A 98 -5.14 13.33 -9.53
N THR A 99 -6.05 12.84 -10.35
CA THR A 99 -6.86 11.65 -10.06
C THR A 99 -7.03 10.83 -11.34
N GLN A 100 -6.74 9.54 -11.27
CA GLN A 100 -6.94 8.61 -12.38
C GLN A 100 -7.43 7.26 -11.86
N THR A 101 -8.37 6.65 -12.58
CA THR A 101 -8.86 5.31 -12.26
C THR A 101 -8.61 4.37 -13.43
N GLY A 102 -8.04 3.21 -13.17
CA GLY A 102 -7.72 2.25 -14.22
C GLY A 102 -7.10 0.98 -13.65
N THR A 103 -6.45 0.22 -14.54
CA THR A 103 -5.79 -1.04 -14.17
C THR A 103 -4.36 -0.75 -13.73
N ALA A 104 -3.99 -1.28 -12.56
CA ALA A 104 -2.61 -1.38 -12.08
C ALA A 104 -2.06 -2.78 -12.31
N SER A 105 -0.75 -2.87 -12.51
CA SER A 105 0.02 -4.10 -12.34
C SER A 105 1.19 -3.84 -11.39
N TRP A 106 2.16 -4.72 -11.37
CA TRP A 106 3.37 -4.54 -10.60
C TRP A 106 4.57 -5.11 -11.36
N TYR A 107 5.76 -4.63 -11.02
CA TYR A 107 7.03 -5.05 -11.60
C TYR A 107 7.90 -5.68 -10.51
N GLY A 108 8.55 -6.79 -10.84
CA GLY A 108 9.14 -7.71 -9.88
C GLY A 108 10.64 -7.89 -10.03
N ARG A 109 11.07 -9.14 -9.84
CA ARG A 109 12.47 -9.57 -9.82
C ARG A 109 13.29 -9.14 -11.04
N LYS A 110 12.68 -9.14 -12.24
CA LYS A 110 13.36 -8.76 -13.49
C LYS A 110 13.92 -7.35 -13.48
N PHE A 111 13.28 -6.45 -12.74
CA PHE A 111 13.66 -5.05 -12.63
C PHE A 111 14.42 -4.72 -11.34
N HIS A 112 14.37 -5.59 -10.35
CA HIS A 112 15.05 -5.40 -9.08
C HIS A 112 16.56 -5.17 -9.28
N GLY A 113 17.09 -4.13 -8.64
CA GLY A 113 18.49 -3.73 -8.79
C GLY A 113 18.81 -2.89 -10.04
N LYS A 114 17.86 -2.71 -10.99
CA LYS A 114 18.06 -1.86 -12.18
C LYS A 114 17.76 -0.39 -11.88
N LYS A 115 18.25 0.48 -12.75
CA LYS A 115 18.03 1.92 -12.63
C LYS A 115 16.61 2.30 -13.09
N THR A 116 15.97 3.15 -12.30
CA THR A 116 14.69 3.79 -12.61
C THR A 116 14.91 5.06 -13.44
N ALA A 117 13.83 5.67 -13.93
CA ALA A 117 13.88 6.87 -14.76
C ALA A 117 14.53 8.09 -14.07
N ASN A 118 14.52 8.16 -12.74
CA ASN A 118 15.25 9.20 -12.00
C ASN A 118 16.66 8.79 -11.57
N GLY A 119 17.16 7.63 -12.01
CA GLY A 119 18.51 7.13 -11.72
C GLY A 119 18.68 6.38 -10.41
N GLU A 120 17.64 6.23 -9.62
CA GLU A 120 17.66 5.40 -8.41
C GLU A 120 17.75 3.91 -8.75
N THR A 121 18.14 3.09 -7.79
CA THR A 121 18.08 1.64 -7.95
C THR A 121 16.69 1.16 -7.54
N TYR A 122 15.99 0.45 -8.42
CA TYR A 122 14.69 -0.12 -8.12
C TYR A 122 14.79 -1.20 -7.05
N ASP A 123 14.01 -1.02 -5.99
CA ASP A 123 13.80 -2.02 -4.95
C ASP A 123 12.34 -2.49 -4.96
N MET A 124 12.13 -3.77 -5.32
CA MET A 124 10.78 -4.34 -5.37
C MET A 124 10.10 -4.44 -4.00
N TYR A 125 10.85 -4.27 -2.91
CA TYR A 125 10.35 -4.31 -1.53
C TYR A 125 10.08 -2.92 -0.93
N ALA A 126 10.44 -1.85 -1.64
CA ALA A 126 10.12 -0.47 -1.26
C ALA A 126 8.72 -0.06 -1.73
N MET A 127 8.14 0.97 -1.10
CA MET A 127 6.83 1.51 -1.48
C MET A 127 6.96 2.52 -2.62
N THR A 128 7.22 2.02 -3.84
CA THR A 128 7.44 2.82 -5.05
C THR A 128 6.52 2.41 -6.19
N ALA A 129 6.46 3.25 -7.22
CA ALA A 129 5.69 2.96 -8.43
C ALA A 129 6.26 3.68 -9.67
N ALA A 130 5.94 3.12 -10.84
CA ALA A 130 6.14 3.74 -12.15
C ALA A 130 4.82 4.33 -12.65
N HIS A 131 4.87 5.58 -13.11
CA HIS A 131 3.73 6.25 -13.74
C HIS A 131 4.16 7.01 -15.01
N PRO A 132 3.37 6.97 -16.10
CA PRO A 132 3.82 7.58 -17.35
C PRO A 132 3.92 9.10 -17.29
N THR A 133 3.10 9.79 -16.53
CA THR A 133 3.00 11.26 -16.61
C THR A 133 3.09 12.00 -15.27
N LEU A 134 2.93 11.37 -14.12
CA LEU A 134 3.14 12.06 -12.84
C LEU A 134 4.57 12.60 -12.72
N PRO A 135 4.80 13.73 -12.03
CA PRO A 135 6.14 14.23 -11.78
C PRO A 135 7.04 13.18 -11.12
N ILE A 136 8.34 13.21 -11.42
CA ILE A 136 9.31 12.34 -10.77
C ILE A 136 10.41 13.21 -10.13
N PRO A 137 10.65 13.07 -8.82
CA PRO A 137 9.86 12.28 -7.86
C PRO A 137 8.55 12.96 -7.48
N SER A 138 7.54 12.17 -7.11
CA SER A 138 6.29 12.64 -6.49
C SER A 138 5.66 11.53 -5.65
N TYR A 139 4.52 11.80 -5.03
CA TYR A 139 3.82 10.84 -4.19
C TYR A 139 2.37 10.67 -4.64
N ALA A 140 1.86 9.47 -4.52
CA ALA A 140 0.47 9.17 -4.82
C ALA A 140 -0.14 8.20 -3.81
N ARG A 141 -1.40 8.42 -3.49
CA ARG A 141 -2.25 7.43 -2.83
C ARG A 141 -2.83 6.51 -3.89
N VAL A 142 -2.63 5.23 -3.72
CA VAL A 142 -3.22 4.21 -4.59
C VAL A 142 -4.24 3.43 -3.78
N THR A 143 -5.50 3.53 -4.16
CA THR A 143 -6.62 2.85 -3.49
C THR A 143 -7.16 1.75 -4.39
N ARG A 144 -7.42 0.58 -3.83
CA ARG A 144 -8.15 -0.51 -4.48
C ARG A 144 -9.62 -0.46 -4.08
N PRO A 145 -10.54 0.07 -4.93
CA PRO A 145 -11.93 0.32 -4.53
C PRO A 145 -12.67 -0.93 -4.07
N LYS A 146 -12.38 -2.09 -4.68
CA LYS A 146 -13.01 -3.36 -4.31
C LYS A 146 -12.82 -3.75 -2.83
N THR A 147 -11.74 -3.31 -2.19
CA THR A 147 -11.38 -3.71 -0.81
C THR A 147 -11.24 -2.55 0.15
N GLY A 148 -11.28 -1.30 -0.35
CA GLY A 148 -11.00 -0.10 0.43
C GLY A 148 -9.54 0.05 0.86
N LYS A 149 -8.66 -0.92 0.56
CA LYS A 149 -7.23 -0.84 0.91
C LYS A 149 -6.56 0.27 0.13
N SER A 150 -5.68 1.01 0.79
CA SER A 150 -4.87 2.05 0.16
C SER A 150 -3.42 1.98 0.65
N VAL A 151 -2.52 2.50 -0.17
CA VAL A 151 -1.10 2.67 0.13
C VAL A 151 -0.63 4.01 -0.39
N ILE A 152 0.41 4.58 0.22
CA ILE A 152 1.14 5.72 -0.34
C ILE A 152 2.43 5.18 -0.95
N VAL A 153 2.67 5.54 -2.22
CA VAL A 153 3.86 5.17 -2.98
C VAL A 153 4.60 6.41 -3.46
N ARG A 154 5.91 6.29 -3.59
CA ARG A 154 6.74 7.30 -4.24
C ARG A 154 6.87 6.95 -5.73
N ILE A 155 6.53 7.89 -6.59
CA ILE A 155 6.68 7.76 -8.04
C ILE A 155 8.12 8.11 -8.38
N ASN A 156 8.90 7.14 -8.79
CA ASN A 156 10.32 7.31 -9.12
C ASN A 156 10.71 6.69 -10.47
N ASP A 157 9.72 6.17 -11.22
CA ASP A 157 9.97 5.54 -12.51
C ASP A 157 8.89 5.87 -13.54
N ARG A 158 9.20 5.63 -14.83
CA ARG A 158 8.33 5.79 -16.00
C ARG A 158 7.77 4.46 -16.47
N GLY A 159 6.52 4.46 -16.86
CA GLY A 159 5.72 3.32 -17.31
C GLY A 159 4.38 3.30 -16.58
N PRO A 160 3.49 2.36 -16.93
CA PRO A 160 3.59 1.36 -17.99
C PRO A 160 3.49 1.95 -19.41
N PHE A 161 4.17 1.31 -20.37
CA PHE A 161 4.12 1.72 -21.79
C PHE A 161 3.29 0.78 -22.64
N HIS A 162 3.03 -0.42 -22.13
CA HIS A 162 2.20 -1.43 -22.78
C HIS A 162 0.82 -1.50 -22.14
N SER A 163 -0.21 -1.77 -22.94
CA SER A 163 -1.59 -2.02 -22.54
C SER A 163 -2.35 -0.78 -22.00
N SER A 164 -3.53 -1.01 -21.45
CA SER A 164 -4.43 -0.02 -20.82
C SER A 164 -4.11 0.21 -19.34
N ARG A 165 -2.93 -0.18 -18.86
CA ARG A 165 -2.51 0.06 -17.48
C ARG A 165 -2.17 1.52 -17.27
N ILE A 166 -2.46 2.00 -16.06
CA ILE A 166 -2.20 3.40 -15.68
C ILE A 166 -1.01 3.55 -14.74
N ILE A 167 -0.65 2.49 -14.00
CA ILE A 167 0.41 2.49 -13.00
C ILE A 167 0.95 1.08 -12.82
N ASP A 168 2.26 0.96 -12.60
CA ASP A 168 2.88 -0.29 -12.17
C ASP A 168 3.48 -0.08 -10.77
N LEU A 169 3.00 -0.86 -9.79
CA LEU A 169 3.47 -0.77 -8.41
C LEU A 169 4.69 -1.66 -8.17
N SER A 170 5.42 -1.39 -7.12
CA SER A 170 6.37 -2.36 -6.57
C SER A 170 5.64 -3.61 -6.07
N TYR A 171 6.36 -4.72 -5.95
CA TYR A 171 5.82 -5.95 -5.39
C TYR A 171 5.27 -5.76 -3.97
N ALA A 172 6.00 -5.01 -3.11
CA ALA A 172 5.54 -4.70 -1.76
C ALA A 172 4.21 -3.95 -1.74
N ALA A 173 4.06 -2.93 -2.58
CA ALA A 173 2.82 -2.16 -2.68
C ALA A 173 1.65 -3.02 -3.18
N ALA A 174 1.88 -3.86 -4.20
CA ALA A 174 0.88 -4.79 -4.72
C ALA A 174 0.45 -5.84 -3.69
N LYS A 175 1.39 -6.38 -2.91
CA LYS A 175 1.12 -7.31 -1.79
C LYS A 175 0.26 -6.63 -0.72
N LYS A 176 0.59 -5.40 -0.35
CA LYS A 176 -0.15 -4.65 0.68
C LYS A 176 -1.58 -4.33 0.23
N LEU A 177 -1.79 -4.01 -1.06
CA LEU A 177 -3.11 -3.85 -1.67
C LEU A 177 -3.85 -5.19 -1.91
N GLY A 178 -3.15 -6.32 -1.79
CA GLY A 178 -3.73 -7.66 -1.88
C GLY A 178 -4.07 -8.12 -3.28
N TYR A 179 -3.28 -7.73 -4.29
CA TYR A 179 -3.49 -8.21 -5.66
C TYR A 179 -2.24 -8.81 -6.35
N ALA A 180 -1.11 -8.86 -5.66
CA ALA A 180 0.14 -9.35 -6.25
C ALA A 180 -0.01 -10.72 -6.92
N GLU A 181 -0.73 -11.66 -6.30
CA GLU A 181 -0.96 -13.00 -6.84
C GLU A 181 -1.85 -13.00 -8.09
N LYS A 182 -2.74 -12.00 -8.23
CA LYS A 182 -3.60 -11.83 -9.40
C LYS A 182 -2.89 -11.09 -10.54
N GLY A 183 -1.75 -10.47 -10.25
CA GLY A 183 -0.96 -9.67 -11.19
C GLY A 183 -1.54 -8.29 -11.49
N THR A 184 -2.85 -8.11 -11.49
CA THR A 184 -3.52 -6.84 -11.80
C THR A 184 -4.70 -6.55 -10.88
N ALA A 185 -5.04 -5.27 -10.75
CA ALA A 185 -6.26 -4.82 -10.08
C ALA A 185 -6.73 -3.47 -10.63
N ARG A 186 -8.02 -3.20 -10.51
CA ARG A 186 -8.54 -1.85 -10.69
C ARG A 186 -8.17 -1.00 -9.47
N VAL A 187 -7.62 0.19 -9.70
CA VAL A 187 -7.19 1.13 -8.67
C VAL A 187 -7.61 2.56 -9.01
N LYS A 188 -7.69 3.40 -7.97
CA LYS A 188 -7.73 4.86 -8.06
C LYS A 188 -6.38 5.39 -7.62
N VAL A 189 -5.76 6.25 -8.41
CA VAL A 189 -4.49 6.93 -8.14
C VAL A 189 -4.79 8.40 -7.88
N GLU A 190 -4.33 8.93 -6.76
CA GLU A 190 -4.53 10.33 -6.34
C GLU A 190 -3.17 10.92 -5.98
N GLY A 191 -2.77 12.01 -6.65
CA GLY A 191 -1.54 12.73 -6.34
C GLY A 191 -1.59 13.31 -4.92
N ILE A 192 -0.47 13.30 -4.22
CA ILE A 192 -0.35 13.84 -2.87
C ILE A 192 0.52 15.09 -2.89
N ASP A 193 -0.03 16.22 -2.44
CA ASP A 193 0.78 17.39 -2.09
C ASP A 193 1.40 17.17 -0.70
N PRO A 194 2.74 17.11 -0.58
CA PRO A 194 3.39 16.94 0.71
C PRO A 194 3.03 18.02 1.72
N HIS A 195 2.83 19.27 1.30
CA HIS A 195 2.43 20.35 2.21
C HIS A 195 1.06 20.10 2.83
N GLU A 196 0.06 19.77 2.00
CA GLU A 196 -1.28 19.47 2.48
C GLU A 196 -1.31 18.22 3.35
N TRP A 197 -0.57 17.18 2.95
CA TRP A 197 -0.51 15.92 3.67
C TRP A 197 0.06 16.09 5.09
N TRP A 198 1.14 16.89 5.24
CA TRP A 198 1.74 17.16 6.55
C TRP A 198 0.92 18.15 7.37
N ALA A 199 0.30 19.17 6.73
CA ALA A 199 -0.60 20.10 7.40
C ALA A 199 -1.79 19.38 8.07
N GLN A 200 -2.36 18.37 7.41
CA GLN A 200 -3.42 17.54 7.99
C GLN A 200 -2.97 16.77 9.25
N GLN A 201 -1.67 16.59 9.44
CA GLN A 201 -1.09 15.92 10.61
C GLN A 201 -0.55 16.91 11.65
N GLY A 202 -0.71 18.23 11.44
CA GLY A 202 -0.18 19.27 12.32
C GLY A 202 1.35 19.29 12.41
N ARG A 203 2.06 18.87 11.37
CA ARG A 203 3.52 18.72 11.34
C ARG A 203 4.13 19.47 10.15
N PRO A 204 5.36 19.99 10.29
CA PRO A 204 6.08 20.59 9.17
C PRO A 204 6.46 19.53 8.14
N VAL A 205 6.45 19.93 6.87
CA VAL A 205 6.84 19.05 5.77
C VAL A 205 8.36 18.86 5.72
N PRO A 206 8.86 17.61 5.65
CA PRO A 206 10.28 17.36 5.43
C PRO A 206 10.71 17.75 4.00
N MET A 207 11.85 18.41 3.89
CA MET A 207 12.51 18.70 2.61
C MET A 207 13.72 17.81 2.40
N VAL A 208 13.91 17.33 1.18
CA VAL A 208 15.14 16.67 0.75
C VAL A 208 15.93 17.71 -0.05
N LEU A 209 17.08 18.10 0.49
CA LEU A 209 17.99 18.98 -0.24
C LEU A 209 18.58 18.21 -1.43
N ALA A 210 18.72 18.90 -2.57
CA ALA A 210 19.47 18.36 -3.69
C ALA A 210 20.95 18.25 -3.26
N GLY A 211 21.52 17.04 -3.33
CA GLY A 211 22.94 16.81 -3.14
C GLY A 211 23.71 17.15 -4.41
#